data_6ab7f2fc1e878b834b571133907ff28b
#
_entry.id   6ab7f2fc1e878b834b571133907ff28b
#
_cell.length_a   1.000
_cell.length_b   1.000
_cell.length_c   1.000
_cell.angle_alpha   90.00
_cell.angle_beta   90.00
_cell.angle_gamma   90.00
#
_symmetry.space_group_name_H-M   'P 1'
#
loop_
_entity.id
_entity.type
_entity.pdbx_description
1 polymer ?
#
loop_
_entity_poly.entity_id
_entity_poly.type
_entity_poly.pdbx_seq_one_letter_code
_entity_poly.pdbx_strand_id
1 'polypeptide(L)'
;MNCKWKSKDNTSCNRHIKDGHTCVFHKNNKNKRENILFNHYIKKEKITYFLGFMFEEDFDIKETVNYKYKYLKFEDCTFYKKANFSNFSFEKDIEFVNCKFLGETSFCNSNINSNFVMNGNYFNQNIINNKIFKNSDIKGQSFKLIGNSNLPRLDGISFSKETKFTLRDCHYIKSYNYIGKINYTIAEIQAEKIHDDKNIGYYIYYERKYNTINRNDFKSYGEYLISKVLNYIARELMGYGEHLSKFFFYIICIISGFALIYMFIGITTLSGEMIKFDLKNINSYSISQIIKMYIEFWYFSVITFSTVGFGDMIINGIIGKILVCFEVFIGITIQSTWAALIIKRMFR
;
A
#
# COMPACT_ATOMS: atom_id res chain seq x y z
N MET A 1 -6.78 45.06 -5.08
CA MET A 1 -5.76 44.14 -4.56
C MET A 1 -5.95 42.77 -5.20
N ASN A 2 -4.90 41.96 -5.33
CA ASN A 2 -5.06 40.58 -5.84
C ASN A 2 -5.32 39.59 -4.68
N CYS A 3 -6.00 38.51 -4.95
CA CYS A 3 -6.25 37.44 -4.00
C CYS A 3 -4.93 36.88 -3.50
N LYS A 4 -4.76 36.75 -2.17
CA LYS A 4 -3.53 36.28 -1.53
C LYS A 4 -3.44 34.76 -1.42
N TRP A 5 -4.45 34.03 -1.90
CA TRP A 5 -4.42 32.56 -1.86
C TRP A 5 -3.33 32.01 -2.78
N LYS A 6 -2.65 30.97 -2.29
CA LYS A 6 -1.64 30.20 -3.06
C LYS A 6 -1.92 28.71 -2.89
N SER A 7 -1.70 27.95 -3.96
CA SER A 7 -1.72 26.48 -3.94
C SER A 7 -0.49 25.92 -3.23
N LYS A 8 -0.48 24.62 -2.99
CA LYS A 8 0.70 23.91 -2.48
C LYS A 8 1.92 24.07 -3.38
N ASP A 9 1.72 24.20 -4.68
CA ASP A 9 2.77 24.39 -5.69
C ASP A 9 3.09 25.88 -5.96
N ASN A 10 2.72 26.76 -5.02
CA ASN A 10 2.91 28.22 -5.12
C ASN A 10 2.17 28.93 -6.28
N THR A 11 1.24 28.25 -6.95
CA THR A 11 0.38 28.91 -7.95
C THR A 11 -0.53 29.92 -7.25
N SER A 12 -0.47 31.19 -7.66
CA SER A 12 -1.25 32.26 -7.05
C SER A 12 -2.53 32.54 -7.82
N CYS A 13 -3.59 32.95 -7.10
CA CYS A 13 -4.83 33.41 -7.70
C CYS A 13 -4.69 34.87 -8.16
N ASN A 14 -4.93 35.14 -9.44
CA ASN A 14 -4.81 36.47 -10.02
C ASN A 14 -6.13 37.28 -10.00
N ARG A 15 -7.16 36.82 -9.26
CA ARG A 15 -8.45 37.51 -9.18
C ARG A 15 -8.37 38.80 -8.38
N HIS A 16 -8.91 39.87 -8.92
CA HIS A 16 -9.05 41.16 -8.22
C HIS A 16 -10.10 41.05 -7.12
N ILE A 17 -9.78 41.57 -5.93
CA ILE A 17 -10.67 41.65 -4.78
C ILE A 17 -10.87 43.12 -4.38
N LYS A 18 -12.09 43.49 -3.97
CA LYS A 18 -12.37 44.83 -3.47
C LYS A 18 -11.91 45.00 -2.02
N ASP A 19 -12.24 44.02 -1.18
CA ASP A 19 -11.93 44.03 0.27
C ASP A 19 -11.45 42.65 0.73
N GLY A 20 -10.57 42.61 1.75
CA GLY A 20 -10.09 41.39 2.38
C GLY A 20 -8.82 40.81 1.76
N HIS A 21 -8.54 39.52 2.05
CA HIS A 21 -7.30 38.82 1.65
C HIS A 21 -7.50 37.76 0.56
N THR A 22 -8.72 37.25 0.41
CA THR A 22 -9.06 36.18 -0.53
C THR A 22 -10.30 36.46 -1.34
N CYS A 23 -10.36 35.96 -2.59
CA CYS A 23 -11.55 36.11 -3.43
C CYS A 23 -12.65 35.10 -2.96
N VAL A 24 -13.86 35.29 -3.51
CA VAL A 24 -15.03 34.47 -3.15
C VAL A 24 -14.79 32.95 -3.29
N PHE A 25 -13.89 32.51 -4.18
CA PHE A 25 -13.58 31.08 -4.37
C PHE A 25 -12.69 30.51 -3.27
N HIS A 26 -11.80 31.31 -2.70
CA HIS A 26 -10.78 30.91 -1.71
C HIS A 26 -11.10 31.40 -0.29
N LYS A 27 -12.26 31.99 -0.08
CA LYS A 27 -12.68 32.50 1.23
C LYS A 27 -13.37 31.40 2.03
N ASN A 28 -13.00 31.27 3.31
CA ASN A 28 -13.74 30.50 4.30
C ASN A 28 -14.81 31.35 4.95
N ASN A 29 -15.87 30.73 5.49
CA ASN A 29 -16.98 31.38 6.19
C ASN A 29 -17.67 32.44 5.32
N LYS A 30 -18.08 32.02 4.11
CA LYS A 30 -18.87 32.85 3.21
C LYS A 30 -20.26 33.12 3.81
N ASN A 31 -20.69 34.37 3.76
CA ASN A 31 -22.09 34.70 4.04
C ASN A 31 -23.01 34.23 2.89
N LYS A 32 -24.34 34.26 3.12
CA LYS A 32 -25.34 33.83 2.14
C LYS A 32 -25.20 34.55 0.77
N ARG A 33 -24.90 35.83 0.77
CA ARG A 33 -24.71 36.63 -0.47
C ARG A 33 -23.44 36.17 -1.21
N GLU A 34 -22.37 35.89 -0.50
CA GLU A 34 -21.10 35.41 -1.08
C GLU A 34 -21.25 34.01 -1.67
N ASN A 35 -22.02 33.12 -1.04
CA ASN A 35 -22.31 31.80 -1.59
C ASN A 35 -23.17 31.89 -2.88
N ILE A 36 -24.12 32.80 -2.95
CA ILE A 36 -24.89 33.07 -4.19
C ILE A 36 -23.96 33.56 -5.30
N LEU A 37 -23.07 34.52 -4.99
CA LEU A 37 -22.08 35.02 -5.95
C LEU A 37 -21.09 33.93 -6.39
N PHE A 38 -20.62 33.07 -5.48
CA PHE A 38 -19.76 31.92 -5.78
C PHE A 38 -20.38 31.02 -6.84
N ASN A 39 -21.62 30.57 -6.62
CA ASN A 39 -22.33 29.72 -7.57
C ASN A 39 -22.65 30.42 -8.90
N HIS A 40 -22.99 31.71 -8.85
CA HIS A 40 -23.22 32.50 -10.05
C HIS A 40 -21.98 32.61 -10.93
N TYR A 41 -20.80 32.89 -10.34
CA TYR A 41 -19.56 33.01 -11.10
C TYR A 41 -19.13 31.68 -11.72
N ILE A 42 -19.27 30.54 -11.01
CA ILE A 42 -18.95 29.22 -11.57
C ILE A 42 -19.75 28.98 -12.84
N LYS A 43 -21.07 29.23 -12.83
CA LYS A 43 -21.95 29.02 -13.98
C LYS A 43 -21.66 30.01 -15.10
N LYS A 44 -21.48 31.28 -14.76
CA LYS A 44 -21.25 32.38 -15.75
C LYS A 44 -19.93 32.19 -16.49
N GLU A 45 -18.85 31.86 -15.76
CA GLU A 45 -17.50 31.70 -16.33
C GLU A 45 -17.27 30.33 -16.93
N LYS A 46 -18.21 29.36 -16.79
CA LYS A 46 -18.10 27.98 -17.24
C LYS A 46 -16.78 27.34 -16.78
N ILE A 47 -16.52 27.47 -15.48
CA ILE A 47 -15.25 27.01 -14.86
C ILE A 47 -15.14 25.49 -15.00
N THR A 48 -14.00 25.02 -15.53
CA THR A 48 -13.67 23.61 -15.67
C THR A 48 -12.45 23.20 -14.86
N TYR A 49 -11.68 24.18 -14.40
CA TYR A 49 -10.54 24.00 -13.51
C TYR A 49 -10.79 24.77 -12.20
N PHE A 50 -11.04 24.01 -11.15
CA PHE A 50 -11.34 24.48 -9.81
C PHE A 50 -10.06 24.38 -8.98
N LEU A 51 -9.33 25.48 -8.81
CA LEU A 51 -8.07 25.51 -8.06
C LEU A 51 -8.26 26.18 -6.71
N GLY A 52 -8.16 25.42 -5.61
CA GLY A 52 -8.28 25.92 -4.25
C GLY A 52 -9.68 26.37 -3.84
N PHE A 53 -10.72 25.89 -4.51
CA PHE A 53 -12.09 26.31 -4.23
C PHE A 53 -12.62 25.74 -2.92
N MET A 54 -13.28 26.59 -2.13
CA MET A 54 -13.90 26.26 -0.85
C MET A 54 -15.41 26.12 -1.02
N PHE A 55 -15.91 24.89 -1.16
CA PHE A 55 -17.34 24.57 -1.28
C PHE A 55 -17.95 24.40 0.11
N GLU A 56 -18.52 25.45 0.66
CA GLU A 56 -19.07 25.47 2.03
C GLU A 56 -20.52 24.98 2.11
N GLU A 57 -21.26 25.07 1.01
CA GLU A 57 -22.60 24.52 0.85
C GLU A 57 -22.54 23.19 0.08
N ASP A 58 -23.70 22.55 -0.01
CA ASP A 58 -23.82 21.32 -0.80
C ASP A 58 -23.45 21.59 -2.25
N PHE A 59 -22.55 20.76 -2.77
CA PHE A 59 -22.13 20.77 -4.16
C PHE A 59 -22.89 19.70 -4.93
N ASP A 60 -23.55 20.09 -6.02
CA ASP A 60 -24.12 19.16 -6.98
C ASP A 60 -23.54 19.42 -8.37
N ILE A 61 -22.96 18.36 -8.97
CA ILE A 61 -22.30 18.47 -10.28
C ILE A 61 -23.29 18.88 -11.37
N LYS A 62 -24.53 18.39 -11.35
CA LYS A 62 -25.55 18.69 -12.36
C LYS A 62 -25.99 20.16 -12.34
N GLU A 63 -26.06 20.70 -11.14
CA GLU A 63 -26.43 22.10 -10.96
C GLU A 63 -25.27 23.05 -11.24
N THR A 64 -24.06 22.62 -10.95
CA THR A 64 -22.85 23.45 -11.04
C THR A 64 -22.23 23.42 -12.42
N VAL A 65 -22.20 22.25 -13.08
CA VAL A 65 -21.55 22.03 -14.38
C VAL A 65 -22.62 21.56 -15.40
N ASN A 66 -23.50 22.45 -15.81
CA ASN A 66 -24.55 22.17 -16.78
C ASN A 66 -24.19 22.57 -18.22
N TYR A 67 -22.92 22.75 -18.49
CA TYR A 67 -22.39 23.23 -19.77
C TYR A 67 -21.40 22.20 -20.36
N LYS A 68 -21.16 22.32 -21.68
CA LYS A 68 -20.19 21.49 -22.38
C LYS A 68 -18.78 21.79 -21.89
N TYR A 69 -18.06 20.78 -21.46
CA TYR A 69 -16.68 20.90 -21.02
C TYR A 69 -15.77 19.94 -21.80
N LYS A 70 -14.46 20.27 -21.89
CA LYS A 70 -13.44 19.42 -22.50
C LYS A 70 -12.82 18.50 -21.46
N TYR A 71 -12.73 18.95 -20.21
CA TYR A 71 -12.20 18.20 -19.10
C TYR A 71 -12.57 18.93 -17.78
N LEU A 72 -12.63 18.22 -16.66
CA LEU A 72 -12.89 18.78 -15.34
C LEU A 72 -11.73 18.47 -14.40
N LYS A 73 -11.21 19.50 -13.73
CA LYS A 73 -10.17 19.32 -12.70
C LYS A 73 -10.53 20.08 -11.43
N PHE A 74 -10.44 19.38 -10.31
CA PHE A 74 -10.55 19.93 -8.98
C PHE A 74 -9.18 19.74 -8.31
N GLU A 75 -8.51 20.82 -7.95
CA GLU A 75 -7.18 20.79 -7.34
C GLU A 75 -7.16 21.65 -6.09
N ASP A 76 -6.60 21.10 -4.98
CA ASP A 76 -6.55 21.73 -3.67
C ASP A 76 -7.93 22.23 -3.15
N CYS A 77 -9.03 21.63 -3.65
CA CYS A 77 -10.40 22.03 -3.28
C CYS A 77 -10.81 21.42 -1.93
N THR A 78 -11.71 22.13 -1.23
CA THR A 78 -12.31 21.60 0.00
C THR A 78 -13.83 21.60 -0.10
N PHE A 79 -14.44 20.43 0.08
CA PHE A 79 -15.88 20.22 0.15
C PHE A 79 -16.28 20.05 1.62
N TYR A 80 -16.90 21.05 2.21
CA TYR A 80 -17.23 21.05 3.64
C TYR A 80 -18.49 20.26 3.95
N LYS A 81 -19.49 20.32 3.07
CA LYS A 81 -20.75 19.61 3.16
C LYS A 81 -20.84 18.50 2.10
N LYS A 82 -22.04 18.18 1.63
CA LYS A 82 -22.27 17.14 0.63
C LYS A 82 -21.63 17.48 -0.72
N ALA A 83 -20.89 16.51 -1.27
CA ALA A 83 -20.32 16.57 -2.62
C ALA A 83 -21.00 15.51 -3.49
N ASN A 84 -22.04 15.92 -4.24
CA ASN A 84 -22.86 15.03 -5.04
C ASN A 84 -22.42 15.03 -6.51
N PHE A 85 -21.85 13.90 -6.94
CA PHE A 85 -21.48 13.59 -8.33
C PHE A 85 -22.33 12.46 -8.89
N SER A 86 -23.43 12.10 -8.22
CA SER A 86 -24.26 10.93 -8.53
C SER A 86 -25.16 11.15 -9.74
N ASN A 87 -25.56 10.04 -10.37
CA ASN A 87 -26.45 10.02 -11.53
C ASN A 87 -25.97 10.94 -12.67
N PHE A 88 -24.66 11.01 -12.89
CA PHE A 88 -24.03 11.86 -13.90
C PHE A 88 -23.21 11.02 -14.87
N SER A 89 -23.19 11.44 -16.16
CA SER A 89 -22.36 10.80 -17.18
C SER A 89 -21.12 11.66 -17.45
N PHE A 90 -19.96 11.13 -17.11
CA PHE A 90 -18.66 11.77 -17.33
C PHE A 90 -18.11 11.34 -18.68
N GLU A 91 -18.39 12.13 -19.72
CA GLU A 91 -17.94 11.87 -21.09
C GLU A 91 -16.53 12.36 -21.37
N LYS A 92 -15.95 13.13 -20.46
CA LYS A 92 -14.63 13.73 -20.56
C LYS A 92 -13.86 13.51 -19.28
N ASP A 93 -12.53 13.54 -19.37
CA ASP A 93 -11.63 13.31 -18.28
C ASP A 93 -11.94 14.18 -17.05
N ILE A 94 -11.89 13.55 -15.88
CA ILE A 94 -12.09 14.19 -14.60
C ILE A 94 -10.97 13.86 -13.64
N GLU A 95 -10.46 14.88 -12.96
CA GLU A 95 -9.39 14.77 -12.00
C GLU A 95 -9.71 15.46 -10.68
N PHE A 96 -9.40 14.79 -9.58
CA PHE A 96 -9.40 15.34 -8.23
C PHE A 96 -8.00 15.19 -7.65
N VAL A 97 -7.32 16.32 -7.41
CA VAL A 97 -5.93 16.32 -6.91
C VAL A 97 -5.87 17.08 -5.59
N ASN A 98 -5.34 16.45 -4.55
CA ASN A 98 -5.18 17.03 -3.20
C ASN A 98 -6.47 17.60 -2.59
N CYS A 99 -7.65 17.14 -3.01
CA CYS A 99 -8.92 17.64 -2.50
C CYS A 99 -9.24 17.07 -1.10
N LYS A 100 -10.03 17.83 -0.33
CA LYS A 100 -10.55 17.40 0.97
C LYS A 100 -12.05 17.24 0.90
N PHE A 101 -12.53 16.03 1.14
CA PHE A 101 -13.95 15.70 1.24
C PHE A 101 -14.31 15.54 2.72
N LEU A 102 -14.86 16.59 3.32
CA LEU A 102 -15.19 16.63 4.74
C LEU A 102 -16.64 16.20 5.01
N GLY A 103 -17.54 16.39 4.04
CA GLY A 103 -18.92 15.97 4.07
C GLY A 103 -19.17 14.70 3.25
N GLU A 104 -20.43 14.28 3.18
CA GLU A 104 -20.88 13.14 2.39
C GLU A 104 -20.47 13.30 0.92
N THR A 105 -19.82 12.26 0.37
CA THR A 105 -19.36 12.26 -1.02
C THR A 105 -19.98 11.08 -1.75
N SER A 106 -20.53 11.30 -2.96
CA SER A 106 -21.19 10.28 -3.74
C SER A 106 -20.98 10.43 -5.23
N PHE A 107 -20.63 9.33 -5.89
CA PHE A 107 -20.59 9.12 -7.34
C PHE A 107 -21.55 7.99 -7.75
N CYS A 108 -22.54 7.69 -6.91
CA CYS A 108 -23.45 6.56 -7.13
C CYS A 108 -24.25 6.69 -8.43
N ASN A 109 -24.57 5.58 -9.08
CA ASN A 109 -25.33 5.50 -10.32
C ASN A 109 -24.75 6.40 -11.45
N SER A 110 -23.44 6.55 -11.51
CA SER A 110 -22.76 7.37 -12.51
C SER A 110 -22.10 6.53 -13.58
N ASN A 111 -22.06 7.05 -14.80
CA ASN A 111 -21.33 6.45 -15.92
C ASN A 111 -20.04 7.25 -16.15
N ILE A 112 -18.89 6.59 -16.02
CA ILE A 112 -17.59 7.21 -16.25
C ILE A 112 -17.03 6.63 -17.54
N ASN A 113 -17.26 7.35 -18.66
CA ASN A 113 -16.90 6.93 -20.01
C ASN A 113 -15.50 7.41 -20.44
N SER A 114 -14.80 8.12 -19.56
CA SER A 114 -13.49 8.74 -19.80
C SER A 114 -12.50 8.40 -18.69
N ASN A 115 -11.29 8.97 -18.73
CA ASN A 115 -10.32 8.80 -17.66
C ASN A 115 -10.75 9.47 -16.37
N PHE A 116 -10.58 8.77 -15.26
CA PHE A 116 -10.91 9.24 -13.92
C PHE A 116 -9.67 9.13 -13.01
N VAL A 117 -9.33 10.23 -12.35
CA VAL A 117 -8.17 10.27 -11.45
C VAL A 117 -8.55 10.91 -10.12
N MET A 118 -8.23 10.22 -9.02
CA MET A 118 -8.17 10.79 -7.67
C MET A 118 -6.75 10.62 -7.13
N ASN A 119 -6.06 11.73 -6.88
CA ASN A 119 -4.69 11.72 -6.41
C ASN A 119 -4.49 12.57 -5.16
N GLY A 120 -3.96 12.00 -4.08
CA GLY A 120 -3.62 12.71 -2.85
C GLY A 120 -4.83 13.25 -2.06
N ASN A 121 -6.05 12.76 -2.31
CA ASN A 121 -7.24 13.28 -1.67
C ASN A 121 -7.40 12.76 -0.23
N TYR A 122 -8.04 13.55 0.60
CA TYR A 122 -8.41 13.21 1.97
C TYR A 122 -9.92 13.07 2.11
N PHE A 123 -10.38 11.96 2.67
CA PHE A 123 -11.79 11.73 3.02
C PHE A 123 -11.97 11.73 4.53
N ASN A 124 -13.04 12.37 5.01
CA ASN A 124 -13.38 12.37 6.42
C ASN A 124 -13.74 10.93 6.87
N GLN A 125 -13.34 10.57 8.08
CA GLN A 125 -13.60 9.26 8.65
C GLN A 125 -15.09 8.90 8.71
N ASN A 126 -15.97 9.88 8.88
CA ASN A 126 -17.41 9.66 8.96
C ASN A 126 -18.03 9.09 7.68
N ILE A 127 -17.35 9.24 6.53
CA ILE A 127 -17.84 8.77 5.22
C ILE A 127 -17.10 7.53 4.71
N ILE A 128 -16.11 7.05 5.45
CA ILE A 128 -15.24 5.95 4.99
C ILE A 128 -16.01 4.64 4.75
N ASN A 129 -17.11 4.42 5.49
CA ASN A 129 -18.01 3.27 5.32
C ASN A 129 -18.98 3.40 4.15
N ASN A 130 -19.09 4.57 3.55
CA ASN A 130 -20.02 4.81 2.45
C ASN A 130 -19.51 4.18 1.15
N LYS A 131 -20.42 3.59 0.38
CA LYS A 131 -20.14 3.05 -0.96
C LYS A 131 -20.26 4.18 -1.98
N ILE A 132 -19.16 4.93 -2.16
CA ILE A 132 -19.20 6.16 -2.96
C ILE A 132 -19.44 5.95 -4.46
N PHE A 133 -19.18 4.74 -4.99
CA PHE A 133 -19.40 4.38 -6.40
C PHE A 133 -20.47 3.28 -6.58
N LYS A 134 -21.42 3.16 -5.64
CA LYS A 134 -22.46 2.13 -5.73
C LYS A 134 -23.23 2.25 -7.06
N ASN A 135 -23.39 1.12 -7.77
CA ASN A 135 -24.07 1.02 -9.07
C ASN A 135 -23.48 1.94 -10.15
N SER A 136 -22.20 2.23 -10.09
CA SER A 136 -21.53 3.05 -11.10
C SER A 136 -20.77 2.19 -12.09
N ASP A 137 -20.83 2.57 -13.38
CA ASP A 137 -20.19 1.87 -14.48
C ASP A 137 -18.97 2.66 -14.98
N ILE A 138 -17.81 2.02 -14.95
CA ILE A 138 -16.56 2.61 -15.42
C ILE A 138 -16.20 1.99 -16.75
N LYS A 139 -16.33 2.78 -17.82
CA LYS A 139 -16.06 2.39 -19.21
C LYS A 139 -14.83 3.08 -19.79
N GLY A 140 -14.31 4.09 -19.11
CA GLY A 140 -13.09 4.78 -19.50
C GLY A 140 -11.86 3.86 -19.49
N GLN A 141 -10.84 4.19 -20.25
CA GLN A 141 -9.61 3.39 -20.35
C GLN A 141 -8.83 3.31 -19.02
N SER A 142 -8.91 4.36 -18.20
CA SER A 142 -8.12 4.47 -16.98
C SER A 142 -8.94 5.00 -15.82
N PHE A 143 -8.91 4.27 -14.70
CA PHE A 143 -9.47 4.67 -13.42
C PHE A 143 -8.38 4.58 -12.36
N LYS A 144 -7.92 5.73 -11.84
CA LYS A 144 -6.76 5.82 -10.94
C LYS A 144 -7.13 6.42 -9.60
N LEU A 145 -6.81 5.72 -8.52
CA LEU A 145 -6.95 6.16 -7.14
C LEU A 145 -5.58 6.02 -6.46
N ILE A 146 -4.85 7.14 -6.32
CA ILE A 146 -3.44 7.13 -5.89
C ILE A 146 -3.26 8.06 -4.69
N GLY A 147 -2.52 7.61 -3.66
CA GLY A 147 -2.15 8.45 -2.52
C GLY A 147 -3.32 8.97 -1.68
N ASN A 148 -4.52 8.38 -1.82
CA ASN A 148 -5.70 8.86 -1.10
C ASN A 148 -5.68 8.39 0.36
N SER A 149 -6.11 9.27 1.27
CA SER A 149 -6.25 8.96 2.69
C SER A 149 -7.71 8.72 3.05
N ASN A 150 -7.98 7.63 3.78
CA ASN A 150 -9.31 7.20 4.19
C ASN A 150 -10.29 7.02 3.02
N LEU A 151 -9.80 6.49 1.89
CA LEU A 151 -10.63 6.24 0.72
C LEU A 151 -11.85 5.38 1.08
N PRO A 152 -13.09 5.85 0.82
CA PRO A 152 -14.29 5.10 1.14
C PRO A 152 -14.41 3.79 0.36
N ARG A 153 -15.43 2.99 0.70
CA ARG A 153 -15.69 1.68 0.09
C ARG A 153 -15.99 1.82 -1.40
N LEU A 154 -15.37 0.93 -2.18
CA LEU A 154 -15.54 0.87 -3.64
C LEU A 154 -16.51 -0.25 -4.08
N ASP A 155 -17.01 -1.07 -3.15
CA ASP A 155 -17.90 -2.16 -3.50
C ASP A 155 -19.22 -1.67 -4.12
N GLY A 156 -19.62 -2.36 -5.19
CA GLY A 156 -20.75 -1.98 -6.03
C GLY A 156 -20.38 -1.15 -7.26
N ILE A 157 -19.08 -0.94 -7.51
CA ILE A 157 -18.54 -0.41 -8.76
C ILE A 157 -18.44 -1.54 -9.80
N SER A 158 -18.71 -1.23 -11.06
CA SER A 158 -18.44 -2.14 -12.17
C SER A 158 -17.42 -1.54 -13.13
N PHE A 159 -16.56 -2.40 -13.70
CA PHE A 159 -15.54 -2.00 -14.67
C PHE A 159 -15.75 -2.72 -15.98
N SER A 160 -15.54 -2.03 -17.09
CA SER A 160 -15.44 -2.67 -18.41
C SER A 160 -14.23 -3.60 -18.47
N LYS A 161 -14.23 -4.51 -19.46
CA LYS A 161 -13.10 -5.42 -19.70
C LYS A 161 -11.81 -4.70 -20.11
N GLU A 162 -11.89 -3.46 -20.55
CA GLU A 162 -10.76 -2.67 -21.05
C GLU A 162 -10.26 -1.65 -20.02
N THR A 163 -11.02 -1.41 -18.95
CA THR A 163 -10.67 -0.39 -17.95
C THR A 163 -9.49 -0.86 -17.09
N LYS A 164 -8.39 -0.13 -17.17
CA LYS A 164 -7.27 -0.29 -16.25
C LYS A 164 -7.56 0.41 -14.94
N PHE A 165 -7.84 -0.37 -13.89
CA PHE A 165 -7.97 0.15 -12.53
C PHE A 165 -6.60 0.20 -11.84
N THR A 166 -6.24 1.35 -11.29
CA THR A 166 -5.00 1.54 -10.52
C THR A 166 -5.34 2.03 -9.12
N LEU A 167 -5.04 1.23 -8.10
CA LEU A 167 -5.17 1.58 -6.69
C LEU A 167 -3.78 1.51 -6.06
N ARG A 168 -3.18 2.67 -5.68
CA ARG A 168 -1.82 2.72 -5.13
C ARG A 168 -1.70 3.70 -3.99
N ASP A 169 -0.83 3.38 -3.02
CA ASP A 169 -0.41 4.25 -1.92
C ASP A 169 -1.58 4.87 -1.15
N CYS A 170 -2.73 4.16 -1.09
CA CYS A 170 -3.86 4.58 -0.29
C CYS A 170 -3.68 4.17 1.17
N HIS A 171 -3.96 5.11 2.08
CA HIS A 171 -3.77 4.94 3.51
C HIS A 171 -5.11 4.83 4.24
N TYR A 172 -5.21 3.85 5.15
CA TYR A 172 -6.38 3.63 5.98
C TYR A 172 -5.99 3.67 7.46
N ILE A 173 -6.85 4.26 8.29
CA ILE A 173 -6.68 4.20 9.73
C ILE A 173 -6.93 2.76 10.19
N LYS A 174 -6.20 2.31 11.21
CA LYS A 174 -6.20 0.92 11.69
C LYS A 174 -7.60 0.36 11.96
N SER A 175 -8.52 1.16 12.48
CA SER A 175 -9.92 0.76 12.72
C SER A 175 -10.71 0.47 11.45
N TYR A 176 -10.25 0.94 10.29
CA TYR A 176 -10.90 0.80 8.99
C TYR A 176 -10.07 -0.05 8.00
N ASN A 177 -9.13 -0.84 8.49
CA ASN A 177 -8.32 -1.75 7.66
C ASN A 177 -9.18 -2.66 6.77
N TYR A 178 -10.34 -3.12 7.25
CA TYR A 178 -11.25 -3.94 6.48
C TYR A 178 -11.74 -3.26 5.18
N ILE A 179 -11.81 -1.94 5.13
CA ILE A 179 -12.15 -1.17 3.92
C ILE A 179 -10.96 -1.21 2.94
N GLY A 180 -9.73 -1.04 3.46
CA GLY A 180 -8.54 -1.24 2.66
C GLY A 180 -8.52 -2.62 2.02
N LYS A 181 -8.82 -3.67 2.80
CA LYS A 181 -8.94 -5.02 2.27
C LYS A 181 -9.96 -5.10 1.13
N ILE A 182 -11.20 -4.62 1.32
CA ILE A 182 -12.26 -4.64 0.30
C ILE A 182 -11.79 -3.93 -0.98
N ASN A 183 -11.22 -2.73 -0.84
CA ASN A 183 -10.82 -1.92 -1.99
C ASN A 183 -9.67 -2.58 -2.79
N TYR A 184 -8.69 -3.18 -2.10
CA TYR A 184 -7.60 -3.90 -2.78
C TYR A 184 -8.07 -5.23 -3.40
N THR A 185 -9.03 -5.94 -2.81
CA THR A 185 -9.68 -7.11 -3.43
C THR A 185 -10.37 -6.75 -4.74
N ILE A 186 -11.07 -5.61 -4.78
CA ILE A 186 -11.71 -5.13 -6.02
C ILE A 186 -10.66 -4.81 -7.10
N ALA A 187 -9.54 -4.20 -6.70
CA ALA A 187 -8.46 -3.89 -7.63
C ALA A 187 -7.77 -5.15 -8.17
N GLU A 188 -7.59 -6.17 -7.32
CA GLU A 188 -7.08 -7.49 -7.70
C GLU A 188 -7.97 -8.16 -8.74
N ILE A 189 -9.28 -8.28 -8.44
CA ILE A 189 -10.26 -8.90 -9.36
C ILE A 189 -10.27 -8.20 -10.72
N GLN A 190 -10.21 -6.88 -10.77
CA GLN A 190 -10.17 -6.16 -12.04
C GLN A 190 -8.84 -6.37 -12.78
N ALA A 191 -7.71 -6.40 -12.07
CA ALA A 191 -6.41 -6.65 -12.66
C ALA A 191 -6.32 -8.06 -13.26
N GLU A 192 -6.89 -9.07 -12.59
CA GLU A 192 -7.00 -10.43 -13.12
C GLU A 192 -7.83 -10.48 -14.40
N LYS A 193 -8.98 -9.78 -14.45
CA LYS A 193 -9.85 -9.71 -15.64
C LYS A 193 -9.14 -9.15 -16.88
N ILE A 194 -8.22 -8.21 -16.71
CA ILE A 194 -7.50 -7.54 -17.79
C ILE A 194 -6.07 -8.07 -17.97
N HIS A 195 -5.68 -9.13 -17.25
CA HIS A 195 -4.33 -9.71 -17.25
C HIS A 195 -3.23 -8.67 -16.96
N ASP A 196 -3.47 -7.78 -15.97
CA ASP A 196 -2.46 -6.81 -15.49
C ASP A 196 -1.55 -7.44 -14.42
N ASP A 197 -0.80 -8.48 -14.80
CA ASP A 197 0.03 -9.30 -13.91
C ASP A 197 1.01 -8.45 -13.07
N LYS A 198 1.43 -7.31 -13.61
CA LYS A 198 2.33 -6.38 -12.93
C LYS A 198 1.73 -5.80 -11.63
N ASN A 199 0.42 -5.59 -11.59
CA ASN A 199 -0.25 -4.97 -10.45
C ASN A 199 -0.92 -5.98 -9.53
N ILE A 200 -1.23 -7.19 -10.00
CA ILE A 200 -1.89 -8.24 -9.19
C ILE A 200 -1.11 -8.50 -7.90
N GLY A 201 0.22 -8.70 -7.96
CA GLY A 201 1.05 -8.92 -6.77
C GLY A 201 1.00 -7.81 -5.76
N TYR A 202 1.01 -6.57 -6.24
CA TYR A 202 0.86 -5.39 -5.38
C TYR A 202 -0.48 -5.40 -4.64
N TYR A 203 -1.60 -5.74 -5.33
CA TYR A 203 -2.92 -5.76 -4.73
C TYR A 203 -3.08 -6.89 -3.72
N ILE A 204 -2.61 -8.10 -4.01
CA ILE A 204 -2.58 -9.23 -3.06
C ILE A 204 -1.80 -8.87 -1.79
N TYR A 205 -0.63 -8.23 -1.95
CA TYR A 205 0.15 -7.79 -0.80
C TYR A 205 -0.64 -6.84 0.11
N TYR A 206 -1.28 -5.81 -0.46
CA TYR A 206 -2.02 -4.83 0.32
C TYR A 206 -3.36 -5.37 0.85
N GLU A 207 -4.05 -6.23 0.09
CA GLU A 207 -5.23 -6.95 0.57
C GLU A 207 -4.91 -7.71 1.86
N ARG A 208 -3.84 -8.50 1.84
CA ARG A 208 -3.39 -9.28 3.01
C ARG A 208 -2.85 -8.39 4.13
N LYS A 209 -2.14 -7.32 3.82
CA LYS A 209 -1.67 -6.34 4.80
C LYS A 209 -2.82 -5.72 5.58
N TYR A 210 -3.93 -5.43 4.92
CA TYR A 210 -5.14 -4.88 5.53
C TYR A 210 -6.08 -5.93 6.12
N ASN A 211 -5.79 -7.23 5.94
CA ASN A 211 -6.54 -8.29 6.58
C ASN A 211 -6.18 -8.37 8.07
N THR A 212 -7.10 -7.97 8.94
CA THR A 212 -6.90 -8.00 10.39
C THR A 212 -7.25 -9.36 10.96
N ILE A 213 -6.34 -9.91 11.78
CA ILE A 213 -6.56 -11.15 12.53
C ILE A 213 -7.20 -10.76 13.85
N ASN A 214 -8.47 -11.10 14.04
CA ASN A 214 -9.22 -10.81 15.26
C ASN A 214 -9.20 -12.02 16.21
N ARG A 215 -9.15 -11.77 17.53
CA ARG A 215 -9.17 -12.82 18.54
C ARG A 215 -10.44 -13.69 18.46
N ASN A 216 -11.56 -13.07 18.11
CA ASN A 216 -12.87 -13.75 18.07
C ASN A 216 -13.00 -14.79 16.94
N ASP A 217 -12.08 -14.78 15.97
CA ASP A 217 -12.07 -15.73 14.85
C ASP A 217 -11.44 -17.10 15.23
N PHE A 218 -10.91 -17.23 16.47
CA PHE A 218 -10.18 -18.40 16.92
C PHE A 218 -10.76 -19.01 18.18
N LYS A 219 -10.78 -20.36 18.26
CA LYS A 219 -11.29 -21.11 19.42
C LYS A 219 -10.36 -20.99 20.63
N SER A 220 -9.04 -20.99 20.41
CA SER A 220 -8.01 -20.95 21.45
C SER A 220 -7.15 -19.69 21.35
N TYR A 221 -6.62 -19.22 22.51
CA TYR A 221 -5.64 -18.15 22.53
C TYR A 221 -4.33 -18.55 21.86
N GLY A 222 -3.95 -19.83 21.97
CA GLY A 222 -2.76 -20.38 21.31
C GLY A 222 -2.87 -20.31 19.78
N GLU A 223 -4.00 -20.71 19.21
CA GLU A 223 -4.27 -20.61 17.77
C GLU A 223 -4.18 -19.15 17.26
N TYR A 224 -4.80 -18.22 18.02
CA TYR A 224 -4.70 -16.79 17.70
C TYR A 224 -3.25 -16.31 17.69
N LEU A 225 -2.46 -16.67 18.72
CA LEU A 225 -1.06 -16.24 18.82
C LEU A 225 -0.21 -16.82 17.68
N ILE A 226 -0.36 -18.11 17.40
CA ILE A 226 0.31 -18.78 16.28
C ILE A 226 -0.04 -18.11 14.95
N SER A 227 -1.32 -17.88 14.69
CA SER A 227 -1.79 -17.22 13.46
C SER A 227 -1.23 -15.79 13.33
N LYS A 228 -1.13 -15.05 14.44
CA LYS A 228 -0.54 -13.72 14.47
C LYS A 228 0.95 -13.75 14.16
N VAL A 229 1.69 -14.71 14.74
CA VAL A 229 3.12 -14.89 14.48
C VAL A 229 3.35 -15.32 13.03
N LEU A 230 2.59 -16.29 12.51
CA LEU A 230 2.68 -16.73 11.12
C LEU A 230 2.37 -15.61 10.13
N ASN A 231 1.35 -14.79 10.41
CA ASN A 231 1.02 -13.64 9.58
C ASN A 231 2.13 -12.58 9.61
N TYR A 232 2.74 -12.36 10.78
CA TYR A 232 3.89 -11.45 10.90
C TYR A 232 5.09 -11.96 10.07
N ILE A 233 5.43 -13.25 10.18
CA ILE A 233 6.48 -13.90 9.40
C ILE A 233 6.18 -13.78 7.89
N ALA A 234 4.96 -14.14 7.47
CA ALA A 234 4.55 -14.06 6.07
C ALA A 234 4.65 -12.63 5.50
N ARG A 235 4.31 -11.62 6.30
CA ARG A 235 4.39 -10.21 5.91
C ARG A 235 5.83 -9.71 5.80
N GLU A 236 6.61 -9.89 6.87
CA GLU A 236 7.94 -9.28 6.96
C GLU A 236 9.00 -10.07 6.16
N LEU A 237 9.03 -11.40 6.29
CA LEU A 237 10.05 -12.20 5.61
C LEU A 237 9.73 -12.46 4.14
N MET A 238 8.46 -12.67 3.82
CA MET A 238 8.05 -13.12 2.48
C MET A 238 7.31 -12.06 1.67
N GLY A 239 6.89 -10.93 2.32
CA GLY A 239 5.98 -9.98 1.68
C GLY A 239 4.76 -10.68 1.08
N TYR A 240 4.21 -11.68 1.79
CA TYR A 240 3.14 -12.59 1.34
C TYR A 240 3.45 -13.32 0.02
N GLY A 241 4.73 -13.50 -0.31
CA GLY A 241 5.21 -14.16 -1.52
C GLY A 241 5.43 -13.24 -2.71
N GLU A 242 5.23 -11.95 -2.56
CA GLU A 242 5.37 -10.97 -3.65
C GLU A 242 6.77 -10.32 -3.72
N HIS A 243 7.57 -10.42 -2.64
CA HIS A 243 8.91 -9.82 -2.55
C HIS A 243 10.03 -10.87 -2.41
N LEU A 244 10.36 -11.58 -3.50
CA LEU A 244 11.38 -12.62 -3.50
C LEU A 244 12.78 -12.11 -3.06
N SER A 245 13.13 -10.86 -3.36
CA SER A 245 14.42 -10.29 -2.95
C SER A 245 14.58 -10.23 -1.42
N LYS A 246 13.51 -9.88 -0.69
CA LYS A 246 13.52 -9.90 0.78
C LYS A 246 13.74 -11.31 1.31
N PHE A 247 13.10 -12.29 0.68
CA PHE A 247 13.21 -13.70 1.08
C PHE A 247 14.64 -14.18 1.00
N PHE A 248 15.35 -13.92 -0.10
CA PHE A 248 16.78 -14.27 -0.23
C PHE A 248 17.66 -13.54 0.79
N PHE A 249 17.40 -12.27 1.04
CA PHE A 249 18.13 -11.52 2.05
C PHE A 249 18.01 -12.17 3.44
N TYR A 250 16.81 -12.59 3.83
CA TYR A 250 16.60 -13.27 5.12
C TYR A 250 17.26 -14.64 5.18
N ILE A 251 17.30 -15.43 4.09
CA ILE A 251 18.03 -16.69 4.03
C ILE A 251 19.52 -16.45 4.35
N ILE A 252 20.14 -15.47 3.70
CA ILE A 252 21.54 -15.11 3.95
C ILE A 252 21.73 -14.67 5.41
N CYS A 253 20.83 -13.89 5.97
CA CYS A 253 20.89 -13.48 7.38
C CYS A 253 20.78 -14.67 8.34
N ILE A 254 19.90 -15.64 8.07
CA ILE A 254 19.74 -16.86 8.90
C ILE A 254 21.02 -17.68 8.87
N ILE A 255 21.54 -18.00 7.69
CA ILE A 255 22.79 -18.76 7.51
C ILE A 255 23.96 -18.06 8.22
N SER A 256 24.08 -16.74 8.01
CA SER A 256 25.15 -15.95 8.65
C SER A 256 25.00 -15.90 10.17
N GLY A 257 23.78 -15.88 10.69
CA GLY A 257 23.50 -15.94 12.13
C GLY A 257 23.89 -17.29 12.75
N PHE A 258 23.54 -18.40 12.11
CA PHE A 258 23.97 -19.75 12.56
C PHE A 258 25.47 -19.90 12.47
N ALA A 259 26.10 -19.42 11.39
CA ALA A 259 27.56 -19.42 11.26
C ALA A 259 28.27 -18.73 12.44
N LEU A 260 27.76 -17.56 12.85
CA LEU A 260 28.28 -16.85 14.03
C LEU A 260 28.10 -17.67 15.31
N ILE A 261 26.95 -18.30 15.51
CA ILE A 261 26.72 -19.15 16.70
C ILE A 261 27.68 -20.35 16.70
N TYR A 262 27.84 -21.01 15.56
CA TYR A 262 28.75 -22.18 15.44
C TYR A 262 30.21 -21.81 15.67
N MET A 263 30.61 -20.59 15.33
CA MET A 263 31.96 -20.08 15.56
C MET A 263 32.34 -20.13 17.07
N PHE A 264 31.38 -19.96 17.98
CA PHE A 264 31.59 -20.06 19.42
C PHE A 264 31.50 -21.47 19.95
N ILE A 265 30.76 -22.37 19.28
CA ILE A 265 30.62 -23.78 19.68
C ILE A 265 31.85 -24.58 19.25
N GLY A 266 32.29 -24.36 18.01
CA GLY A 266 33.38 -25.06 17.35
C GLY A 266 32.92 -26.24 16.51
N ILE A 267 33.65 -26.48 15.42
CA ILE A 267 33.52 -27.62 14.50
C ILE A 267 34.82 -28.40 14.46
N THR A 268 34.70 -29.67 14.17
CA THR A 268 35.86 -30.54 13.94
C THR A 268 35.87 -30.96 12.47
N THR A 269 36.99 -30.74 11.79
CA THR A 269 37.22 -31.16 10.41
C THR A 269 37.53 -32.63 10.29
N LEU A 270 37.52 -33.20 9.08
CA LEU A 270 37.92 -34.57 8.81
C LEU A 270 39.36 -34.86 9.22
N SER A 271 40.25 -33.88 9.22
CA SER A 271 41.64 -34.02 9.72
C SER A 271 41.73 -34.11 11.23
N GLY A 272 40.63 -34.02 11.96
CA GLY A 272 40.59 -33.98 13.42
C GLY A 272 40.92 -32.65 14.06
N GLU A 273 41.15 -31.61 13.26
CA GLU A 273 41.38 -30.24 13.72
C GLU A 273 40.08 -29.61 14.24
N MET A 274 40.16 -29.07 15.46
CA MET A 274 39.05 -28.33 16.05
C MET A 274 39.20 -26.84 15.76
N ILE A 275 38.28 -26.30 15.00
CA ILE A 275 38.17 -24.86 14.73
C ILE A 275 37.16 -24.29 15.71
N LYS A 276 37.59 -23.31 16.55
CA LYS A 276 36.74 -22.62 17.51
C LYS A 276 37.26 -21.21 17.76
N PHE A 277 36.37 -20.25 17.84
CA PHE A 277 36.70 -18.87 18.21
C PHE A 277 36.66 -18.74 19.73
N ASP A 278 37.79 -18.33 20.34
CA ASP A 278 37.88 -18.08 21.78
C ASP A 278 37.91 -16.60 22.07
N LEU A 279 36.87 -16.10 22.73
CA LEU A 279 36.75 -14.67 23.12
C LEU A 279 37.86 -14.28 24.10
N LYS A 280 38.41 -15.17 24.89
CA LYS A 280 39.47 -14.85 25.85
C LYS A 280 40.79 -14.51 25.15
N ASN A 281 40.97 -15.03 23.94
CA ASN A 281 42.19 -14.85 23.18
C ASN A 281 41.99 -13.97 21.95
N ILE A 282 41.02 -13.02 21.98
CA ILE A 282 40.63 -12.22 20.83
C ILE A 282 41.81 -11.42 20.23
N ASN A 283 42.71 -10.94 21.07
CA ASN A 283 43.90 -10.18 20.66
C ASN A 283 44.97 -11.02 19.96
N SER A 284 44.90 -12.35 19.99
CA SER A 284 45.83 -13.23 19.32
C SER A 284 45.44 -13.51 17.85
N TYR A 285 44.22 -13.20 17.45
CA TYR A 285 43.74 -13.41 16.09
C TYR A 285 43.97 -12.16 15.23
N SER A 286 44.53 -12.34 14.05
CA SER A 286 44.50 -11.33 13.02
C SER A 286 43.10 -11.24 12.40
N ILE A 287 42.73 -10.08 11.83
CA ILE A 287 41.46 -9.92 11.14
C ILE A 287 41.29 -10.93 10.01
N SER A 288 42.37 -11.24 9.28
CA SER A 288 42.39 -12.26 8.23
C SER A 288 42.06 -13.67 8.76
N GLN A 289 42.54 -14.02 9.96
CA GLN A 289 42.23 -15.33 10.59
C GLN A 289 40.76 -15.42 11.00
N ILE A 290 40.19 -14.33 11.57
CA ILE A 290 38.78 -14.28 11.95
C ILE A 290 37.87 -14.45 10.69
N ILE A 291 38.21 -13.76 9.60
CA ILE A 291 37.45 -13.87 8.34
C ILE A 291 37.55 -15.30 7.78
N LYS A 292 38.72 -15.93 7.77
CA LYS A 292 38.89 -17.32 7.32
C LYS A 292 38.06 -18.27 8.16
N MET A 293 38.13 -18.16 9.49
CA MET A 293 37.32 -18.96 10.40
C MET A 293 35.81 -18.76 10.14
N TYR A 294 35.38 -17.51 9.98
CA TYR A 294 33.97 -17.23 9.69
C TYR A 294 33.50 -17.85 8.37
N ILE A 295 34.32 -17.86 7.32
CA ILE A 295 34.02 -18.52 6.04
C ILE A 295 33.82 -20.02 6.21
N GLU A 296 34.63 -20.71 7.04
CA GLU A 296 34.47 -22.14 7.34
C GLU A 296 33.14 -22.41 8.04
N PHE A 297 32.79 -21.60 9.05
CA PHE A 297 31.51 -21.73 9.74
C PHE A 297 30.33 -21.38 8.83
N TRP A 298 30.51 -20.40 7.96
CA TRP A 298 29.48 -20.01 6.98
C TRP A 298 29.25 -21.14 5.96
N TYR A 299 30.28 -21.75 5.47
CA TYR A 299 30.20 -22.95 4.63
C TYR A 299 29.47 -24.09 5.36
N PHE A 300 29.82 -24.39 6.61
CA PHE A 300 29.14 -25.38 7.40
C PHE A 300 27.64 -25.09 7.56
N SER A 301 27.27 -23.85 7.83
CA SER A 301 25.88 -23.46 7.92
C SER A 301 25.16 -23.58 6.57
N VAL A 302 25.78 -23.20 5.44
CA VAL A 302 25.18 -23.37 4.11
C VAL A 302 24.85 -24.83 3.81
N ILE A 303 25.80 -25.76 4.02
CA ILE A 303 25.58 -27.19 3.75
C ILE A 303 24.56 -27.83 4.70
N THR A 304 24.48 -27.35 5.94
CA THR A 304 23.49 -27.76 6.94
C THR A 304 22.10 -27.24 6.55
N PHE A 305 21.97 -25.96 6.29
CA PHE A 305 20.71 -25.30 5.86
C PHE A 305 20.17 -25.91 4.57
N SER A 306 21.05 -26.20 3.61
CA SER A 306 20.66 -26.82 2.34
C SER A 306 20.40 -28.32 2.45
N THR A 307 20.61 -28.91 3.62
CA THR A 307 20.47 -30.34 3.89
C THR A 307 21.39 -31.25 3.05
N VAL A 308 22.46 -30.70 2.48
CA VAL A 308 23.45 -31.43 1.69
C VAL A 308 24.33 -32.27 2.59
N GLY A 309 24.88 -31.67 3.67
CA GLY A 309 25.63 -32.38 4.72
C GLY A 309 26.74 -33.27 4.19
N PHE A 310 27.78 -32.73 3.57
CA PHE A 310 28.91 -33.51 3.03
C PHE A 310 29.63 -34.35 4.07
N GLY A 311 29.50 -34.06 5.37
CA GLY A 311 30.13 -34.79 6.45
C GLY A 311 31.62 -34.49 6.64
N ASP A 312 32.13 -33.50 5.94
CA ASP A 312 33.52 -33.00 6.02
C ASP A 312 33.79 -32.17 7.29
N MET A 313 32.72 -31.70 7.94
CA MET A 313 32.76 -30.97 9.21
C MET A 313 31.69 -31.49 10.16
N ILE A 314 32.05 -31.60 11.46
CA ILE A 314 31.14 -32.07 12.49
C ILE A 314 31.08 -31.06 13.63
N ILE A 315 29.86 -30.69 14.05
CA ILE A 315 29.64 -29.76 15.17
C ILE A 315 29.96 -30.45 16.50
N ASN A 316 30.55 -29.69 17.42
CA ASN A 316 30.95 -30.20 18.72
C ASN A 316 29.84 -30.01 19.77
N GLY A 317 29.72 -30.99 20.66
CA GLY A 317 28.84 -30.96 21.83
C GLY A 317 27.34 -31.13 21.51
N ILE A 318 26.56 -31.37 22.54
CA ILE A 318 25.12 -31.65 22.46
C ILE A 318 24.35 -30.41 21.99
N ILE A 319 24.70 -29.22 22.50
CA ILE A 319 24.06 -27.94 22.14
C ILE A 319 24.23 -27.68 20.64
N GLY A 320 25.43 -27.91 20.11
CA GLY A 320 25.71 -27.78 18.68
C GLY A 320 24.82 -28.70 17.83
N LYS A 321 24.68 -29.96 18.21
CA LYS A 321 23.82 -30.95 17.53
C LYS A 321 22.34 -30.51 17.52
N ILE A 322 21.82 -29.98 18.63
CA ILE A 322 20.46 -29.48 18.73
C ILE A 322 20.27 -28.28 17.77
N LEU A 323 21.22 -27.36 17.73
CA LEU A 323 21.16 -26.19 16.82
C LEU A 323 21.20 -26.61 15.36
N VAL A 324 22.01 -27.58 14.98
CA VAL A 324 22.02 -28.16 13.62
C VAL A 324 20.65 -28.73 13.27
N CYS A 325 20.01 -29.47 14.16
CA CYS A 325 18.65 -29.96 13.92
C CYS A 325 17.65 -28.81 13.67
N PHE A 326 17.73 -27.74 14.47
CA PHE A 326 16.88 -26.56 14.26
C PHE A 326 17.16 -25.89 12.91
N GLU A 327 18.42 -25.73 12.55
CA GLU A 327 18.80 -25.14 11.26
C GLU A 327 18.28 -25.95 10.08
N VAL A 328 18.41 -27.29 10.13
CA VAL A 328 17.89 -28.22 9.12
C VAL A 328 16.37 -28.07 8.98
N PHE A 329 15.59 -28.05 10.08
CA PHE A 329 14.13 -27.85 10.03
C PHE A 329 13.75 -26.51 9.42
N ILE A 330 14.45 -25.44 9.78
CA ILE A 330 14.25 -24.12 9.20
C ILE A 330 14.57 -24.17 7.70
N GLY A 331 15.68 -24.79 7.30
CA GLY A 331 16.12 -24.94 5.92
C GLY A 331 15.08 -25.64 5.06
N ILE A 332 14.60 -26.81 5.48
CA ILE A 332 13.56 -27.58 4.77
C ILE A 332 12.28 -26.75 4.61
N THR A 333 11.84 -26.10 5.68
CA THR A 333 10.61 -25.27 5.66
C THR A 333 10.73 -24.12 4.68
N ILE A 334 11.87 -23.42 4.69
CA ILE A 334 12.13 -22.28 3.82
C ILE A 334 12.24 -22.73 2.35
N GLN A 335 12.97 -23.82 2.05
CA GLN A 335 13.12 -24.35 0.70
C GLN A 335 11.78 -24.80 0.11
N SER A 336 10.96 -25.51 0.90
CA SER A 336 9.62 -25.95 0.49
C SER A 336 8.71 -24.76 0.20
N THR A 337 8.76 -23.73 1.05
CA THR A 337 7.99 -22.50 0.85
C THR A 337 8.42 -21.76 -0.42
N TRP A 338 9.74 -21.67 -0.66
CA TRP A 338 10.27 -21.03 -1.86
C TRP A 338 9.84 -21.75 -3.14
N ALA A 339 9.89 -23.07 -3.16
CA ALA A 339 9.39 -23.86 -4.29
C ALA A 339 7.91 -23.60 -4.56
N ALA A 340 7.07 -23.58 -3.51
CA ALA A 340 5.65 -23.26 -3.63
C ALA A 340 5.40 -21.85 -4.17
N LEU A 341 6.21 -20.86 -3.75
CA LEU A 341 6.09 -19.49 -4.24
C LEU A 341 6.47 -19.34 -5.72
N ILE A 342 7.51 -20.05 -6.18
CA ILE A 342 7.89 -20.06 -7.59
C ILE A 342 6.78 -20.69 -8.42
N ILE A 343 6.29 -21.86 -8.03
CA ILE A 343 5.18 -22.54 -8.72
C ILE A 343 3.98 -21.61 -8.84
N LYS A 344 3.55 -20.99 -7.72
CA LYS A 344 2.45 -20.03 -7.75
C LYS A 344 2.67 -18.87 -8.73
N ARG A 345 3.91 -18.40 -8.89
CA ARG A 345 4.25 -17.32 -9.84
C ARG A 345 4.27 -17.75 -11.29
N MET A 346 4.69 -19.00 -11.56
CA MET A 346 4.73 -19.54 -12.93
C MET A 346 3.34 -19.82 -13.51
N PHE A 347 2.36 -20.11 -12.63
CA PHE A 347 0.98 -20.41 -13.02
C PHE A 347 -0.01 -19.26 -12.80
N ARG A 348 0.49 -18.06 -12.62
CA ARG A 348 -0.30 -16.83 -12.55
C ARG A 348 -0.34 -16.14 -13.90
#